data_65f5892c0e651b943e2c223b1617bbd5
#
_entry.id   65f5892c0e651b943e2c223b1617bbd5
#
_cell.length_a   1.000
_cell.length_b   1.000
_cell.length_c   1.000
_cell.angle_alpha   90.00
_cell.angle_beta   90.00
_cell.angle_gamma   90.00
#
_symmetry.space_group_name_H-M   'P 1'
#
loop_
_entity.id
_entity.type
_entity.pdbx_description
1 polymer ?
#
loop_
_entity_poly.entity_id
_entity_poly.type
_entity_poly.pdbx_seq_one_letter_code
_entity_poly.pdbx_strand_id
1 'polypeptide(L)'
;MLEKQIAIRRATADDCHAVHDIVLRALRETNARDYPASVIDRLVLTLPEKVASNLEGWHAFVAIVDGRVVGTASLSGDTVKSVFVHPDHQRGGIATKLMGAVENVALAQSIRALNVQSSITAQPFYAKWGFNVVREEFYGEERTIVMSKPFRGASD
;
A
#
# COMPACT_ATOMS: atom_id res chain seq x y z
N MET A 1 -15.82 -21.33 13.88
CA MET A 1 -14.76 -20.36 14.16
C MET A 1 -15.15 -19.02 13.57
N LEU A 2 -15.14 -17.99 14.38
CA LEU A 2 -15.53 -16.66 13.91
C LEU A 2 -14.37 -16.01 13.16
N GLU A 3 -14.67 -15.45 11.98
CA GLU A 3 -13.72 -14.63 11.28
C GLU A 3 -13.49 -13.33 12.06
N LYS A 4 -12.24 -12.87 12.11
CA LYS A 4 -11.93 -11.59 12.70
C LYS A 4 -12.52 -10.49 11.84
N GLN A 5 -13.20 -9.54 12.48
CA GLN A 5 -13.72 -8.39 11.78
C GLN A 5 -12.60 -7.41 11.47
N ILE A 6 -12.58 -6.95 10.24
CA ILE A 6 -11.63 -5.95 9.76
C ILE A 6 -12.39 -4.65 9.54
N ALA A 7 -12.04 -3.61 10.29
CA ALA A 7 -12.60 -2.28 10.09
C ALA A 7 -11.61 -1.43 9.29
N ILE A 8 -12.13 -0.67 8.34
CA ILE A 8 -11.32 0.28 7.57
C ILE A 8 -11.80 1.69 7.90
N ARG A 9 -10.88 2.57 8.24
CA ARG A 9 -11.18 3.98 8.47
C ARG A 9 -10.07 4.87 7.91
N ARG A 10 -10.36 6.15 7.80
CA ARG A 10 -9.34 7.15 7.45
C ARG A 10 -8.26 7.16 8.53
N ALA A 11 -7.03 7.26 8.08
CA ALA A 11 -5.90 7.44 8.99
C ALA A 11 -5.86 8.87 9.52
N THR A 12 -5.35 9.02 10.73
CA THR A 12 -5.10 10.33 11.33
C THR A 12 -3.63 10.41 11.75
N ALA A 13 -3.19 11.59 12.18
CA ALA A 13 -1.83 11.76 12.67
C ALA A 13 -1.50 10.83 13.85
N ASP A 14 -2.52 10.46 14.64
CA ASP A 14 -2.35 9.53 15.76
C ASP A 14 -1.94 8.13 15.32
N ASP A 15 -2.14 7.78 14.05
CA ASP A 15 -1.78 6.47 13.51
C ASP A 15 -0.32 6.40 13.04
N CYS A 16 0.41 7.51 13.07
CA CYS A 16 1.75 7.61 12.50
C CYS A 16 2.70 6.54 13.06
N HIS A 17 2.72 6.35 14.37
CA HIS A 17 3.60 5.37 15.00
C HIS A 17 3.25 3.94 14.58
N ALA A 18 1.97 3.59 14.61
CA ALA A 18 1.52 2.25 14.23
C ALA A 18 1.81 1.97 12.75
N VAL A 19 1.55 2.93 11.88
CA VAL A 19 1.84 2.80 10.43
C VAL A 19 3.33 2.63 10.20
N HIS A 20 4.15 3.44 10.89
CA HIS A 20 5.61 3.33 10.80
C HIS A 20 6.08 1.92 11.15
N ASP A 21 5.59 1.36 12.25
CA ASP A 21 5.97 0.01 12.69
C ASP A 21 5.58 -1.05 11.67
N ILE A 22 4.39 -0.95 11.09
CA ILE A 22 3.91 -1.89 10.08
C ILE A 22 4.82 -1.88 8.86
N VAL A 23 5.12 -0.69 8.35
CA VAL A 23 5.95 -0.55 7.14
C VAL A 23 7.37 -1.02 7.43
N LEU A 24 7.92 -0.65 8.59
CA LEU A 24 9.26 -1.07 8.99
C LEU A 24 9.37 -2.59 9.03
N ARG A 25 8.42 -3.26 9.66
CA ARG A 25 8.42 -4.72 9.74
C ARG A 25 8.25 -5.35 8.37
N ALA A 26 7.37 -4.80 7.54
CA ALA A 26 7.16 -5.31 6.17
C ALA A 26 8.44 -5.18 5.34
N LEU A 27 9.13 -4.05 5.42
CA LEU A 27 10.38 -3.86 4.70
C LEU A 27 11.45 -4.88 5.14
N ARG A 28 11.59 -5.10 6.43
CA ARG A 28 12.63 -5.99 6.98
C ARG A 28 12.30 -7.47 6.86
N GLU A 29 11.03 -7.84 6.99
CA GLU A 29 10.63 -9.25 7.05
C GLU A 29 10.15 -9.80 5.71
N THR A 30 9.61 -8.93 4.84
CA THR A 30 9.02 -9.35 3.57
C THR A 30 9.81 -8.81 2.37
N ASN A 31 9.91 -7.50 2.26
CA ASN A 31 10.59 -6.87 1.11
C ASN A 31 12.08 -7.19 1.05
N ALA A 32 12.71 -7.40 2.21
CA ALA A 32 14.14 -7.72 2.26
C ALA A 32 14.50 -9.02 1.55
N ARG A 33 13.52 -9.87 1.26
CA ARG A 33 13.75 -11.10 0.48
C ARG A 33 14.01 -10.81 -0.99
N ASP A 34 13.52 -9.68 -1.49
CA ASP A 34 13.52 -9.32 -2.90
C ASP A 34 14.46 -8.16 -3.23
N TYR A 35 15.07 -7.53 -2.23
CA TYR A 35 15.91 -6.35 -2.41
C TYR A 35 17.23 -6.48 -1.67
N PRO A 36 18.31 -5.87 -2.21
CA PRO A 36 19.58 -5.80 -1.49
C PRO A 36 19.44 -5.04 -0.17
N ALA A 37 20.30 -5.37 0.80
CA ALA A 37 20.30 -4.70 2.10
C ALA A 37 20.44 -3.17 1.98
N SER A 38 21.25 -2.70 1.03
CA SER A 38 21.46 -1.27 0.80
C SER A 38 20.15 -0.54 0.45
N VAL A 39 19.29 -1.20 -0.34
CA VAL A 39 17.98 -0.63 -0.69
C VAL A 39 17.08 -0.57 0.54
N ILE A 40 16.99 -1.66 1.29
CA ILE A 40 16.17 -1.72 2.50
C ILE A 40 16.64 -0.69 3.53
N ASP A 41 17.94 -0.56 3.76
CA ASP A 41 18.49 0.40 4.71
C ASP A 41 18.13 1.84 4.32
N ARG A 42 18.20 2.18 3.04
CA ARG A 42 17.80 3.50 2.55
C ARG A 42 16.32 3.76 2.76
N LEU A 43 15.46 2.78 2.45
CA LEU A 43 14.02 2.92 2.64
C LEU A 43 13.66 3.08 4.12
N VAL A 44 14.31 2.33 4.99
CA VAL A 44 14.11 2.43 6.44
C VAL A 44 14.53 3.82 6.95
N LEU A 45 15.64 4.34 6.45
CA LEU A 45 16.16 5.64 6.89
C LEU A 45 15.19 6.80 6.57
N THR A 46 14.52 6.75 5.42
CA THR A 46 13.61 7.82 4.99
C THR A 46 12.16 7.59 5.43
N LEU A 47 11.89 6.46 6.08
CA LEU A 47 10.53 6.04 6.41
C LEU A 47 9.77 7.00 7.33
N PRO A 48 10.36 7.55 8.42
CA PRO A 48 9.58 8.42 9.32
C PRO A 48 8.98 9.64 8.61
N GLU A 49 9.76 10.28 7.74
CA GLU A 49 9.28 11.45 6.99
C GLU A 49 8.21 11.07 5.98
N LYS A 50 8.36 9.93 5.31
CA LYS A 50 7.39 9.46 4.33
C LYS A 50 6.06 9.12 4.98
N VAL A 51 6.08 8.46 6.13
CA VAL A 51 4.84 8.12 6.84
C VAL A 51 4.10 9.38 7.26
N ALA A 52 4.78 10.33 7.86
CA ALA A 52 4.16 11.59 8.28
C ALA A 52 3.56 12.33 7.08
N SER A 53 4.30 12.41 5.98
CA SER A 53 3.86 13.07 4.76
C SER A 53 2.63 12.40 4.14
N ASN A 54 2.61 11.07 4.10
CA ASN A 54 1.48 10.31 3.55
C ASN A 54 0.20 10.54 4.33
N LEU A 55 0.29 10.59 5.65
CA LEU A 55 -0.89 10.76 6.49
C LEU A 55 -1.49 12.16 6.40
N GLU A 56 -0.67 13.16 6.10
CA GLU A 56 -1.12 14.54 5.98
C GLU A 56 -1.64 14.90 4.61
N GLY A 57 -1.00 14.41 3.55
CA GLY A 57 -1.22 14.90 2.20
C GLY A 57 -2.09 14.01 1.31
N TRP A 58 -2.37 12.77 1.71
CA TRP A 58 -3.03 11.80 0.87
C TRP A 58 -4.31 11.25 1.50
N HIS A 59 -5.13 10.58 0.68
CA HIS A 59 -6.23 9.77 1.19
C HIS A 59 -5.66 8.49 1.77
N ALA A 60 -5.36 8.52 3.06
CA ALA A 60 -4.74 7.40 3.75
C ALA A 60 -5.79 6.65 4.59
N PHE A 61 -5.70 5.32 4.55
CA PHE A 61 -6.59 4.44 5.30
C PHE A 61 -5.78 3.49 6.18
N VAL A 62 -6.38 3.08 7.27
CA VAL A 62 -5.83 2.02 8.12
C VAL A 62 -6.88 0.93 8.30
N ALA A 63 -6.38 -0.29 8.47
CA ALA A 63 -7.20 -1.46 8.79
C ALA A 63 -7.02 -1.78 10.27
N ILE A 64 -8.12 -2.04 10.95
CA ILE A 64 -8.17 -2.31 12.38
C ILE A 64 -8.68 -3.71 12.61
N VAL A 65 -7.96 -4.50 13.40
CA VAL A 65 -8.37 -5.82 13.87
C VAL A 65 -8.13 -5.86 15.38
N ASP A 66 -9.16 -6.22 16.14
CA ASP A 66 -9.08 -6.29 17.61
C ASP A 66 -8.54 -5.00 18.24
N GLY A 67 -8.95 -3.84 17.70
CA GLY A 67 -8.54 -2.53 18.20
C GLY A 67 -7.13 -2.11 17.81
N ARG A 68 -6.42 -2.88 16.99
CA ARG A 68 -5.05 -2.58 16.56
C ARG A 68 -5.01 -2.23 15.09
N VAL A 69 -4.18 -1.26 14.74
CA VAL A 69 -3.85 -0.95 13.34
C VAL A 69 -2.96 -2.07 12.80
N VAL A 70 -3.42 -2.75 11.76
CA VAL A 70 -2.72 -3.91 11.18
C VAL A 70 -2.40 -3.74 9.69
N GLY A 71 -2.82 -2.66 9.09
CA GLY A 71 -2.54 -2.41 7.67
C GLY A 71 -2.80 -0.96 7.30
N THR A 72 -2.27 -0.57 6.15
CA THR A 72 -2.44 0.78 5.62
C THR A 72 -2.45 0.75 4.08
N ALA A 73 -3.11 1.71 3.50
CA ALA A 73 -3.07 1.98 2.06
C ALA A 73 -3.43 3.44 1.83
N SER A 74 -2.88 4.03 0.78
CA SER A 74 -3.09 5.45 0.49
C SER A 74 -3.31 5.69 -1.00
N LEU A 75 -3.99 6.78 -1.31
CA LEU A 75 -4.17 7.26 -2.67
C LEU A 75 -3.69 8.70 -2.75
N SER A 76 -2.79 8.98 -3.69
CA SER A 76 -2.32 10.33 -4.02
C SER A 76 -2.63 10.60 -5.48
N GLY A 77 -3.59 11.49 -5.76
CA GLY A 77 -4.08 11.69 -7.12
C GLY A 77 -4.69 10.39 -7.66
N ASP A 78 -4.11 9.84 -8.71
CA ASP A 78 -4.52 8.56 -9.31
C ASP A 78 -3.61 7.39 -8.92
N THR A 79 -2.69 7.60 -7.98
CA THR A 79 -1.63 6.64 -7.68
C THR A 79 -1.79 6.05 -6.28
N VAL A 80 -1.84 4.72 -6.24
CA VAL A 80 -1.85 3.96 -5.00
C VAL A 80 -0.47 4.02 -4.36
N LYS A 81 -0.42 4.31 -3.08
CA LYS A 81 0.83 4.44 -2.32
C LYS A 81 0.78 3.62 -1.05
N SER A 82 1.91 3.08 -0.66
CA SER A 82 2.14 2.54 0.70
C SER A 82 1.09 1.52 1.15
N VAL A 83 0.86 0.49 0.35
CA VAL A 83 0.00 -0.62 0.75
C VAL A 83 0.84 -1.63 1.52
N PHE A 84 0.60 -1.73 2.81
CA PHE A 84 1.33 -2.64 3.70
C PHE A 84 0.39 -3.29 4.68
N VAL A 85 0.63 -4.57 4.96
CA VAL A 85 -0.09 -5.32 5.99
C VAL A 85 0.93 -5.87 6.98
N HIS A 86 0.62 -5.76 8.27
CA HIS A 86 1.44 -6.30 9.33
C HIS A 86 1.75 -7.79 9.04
N PRO A 87 3.02 -8.22 9.10
CA PRO A 87 3.37 -9.59 8.71
C PRO A 87 2.59 -10.68 9.43
N ASP A 88 2.19 -10.45 10.68
CA ASP A 88 1.41 -11.42 11.46
C ASP A 88 -0.06 -11.49 11.04
N HIS A 89 -0.51 -10.59 10.16
CA HIS A 89 -1.91 -10.50 9.75
C HIS A 89 -2.09 -10.68 8.23
N GLN A 90 -1.09 -11.18 7.55
CA GLN A 90 -1.19 -11.42 6.11
C GLN A 90 -2.14 -12.59 5.81
N ARG A 91 -2.66 -12.62 4.59
CA ARG A 91 -3.62 -13.62 4.09
C ARG A 91 -5.01 -13.57 4.74
N GLY A 92 -5.31 -12.53 5.51
CA GLY A 92 -6.62 -12.36 6.12
C GLY A 92 -7.59 -11.46 5.34
N GLY A 93 -7.26 -11.08 4.11
CA GLY A 93 -8.11 -10.20 3.32
C GLY A 93 -7.98 -8.72 3.64
N ILE A 94 -7.01 -8.34 4.46
CA ILE A 94 -6.81 -6.94 4.88
C ILE A 94 -6.44 -6.05 3.70
N ALA A 95 -5.47 -6.48 2.88
CA ALA A 95 -5.06 -5.71 1.71
C ALA A 95 -6.23 -5.52 0.73
N THR A 96 -7.06 -6.53 0.55
CA THR A 96 -8.24 -6.48 -0.31
C THR A 96 -9.22 -5.42 0.18
N LYS A 97 -9.48 -5.38 1.49
CA LYS A 97 -10.40 -4.37 2.06
C LYS A 97 -9.82 -2.95 1.97
N LEU A 98 -8.52 -2.81 2.20
CA LEU A 98 -7.84 -1.52 2.04
C LEU A 98 -7.92 -1.03 0.60
N MET A 99 -7.67 -1.90 -0.37
CA MET A 99 -7.77 -1.55 -1.79
C MET A 99 -9.20 -1.20 -2.19
N GLY A 100 -10.19 -1.86 -1.60
CA GLY A 100 -11.60 -1.48 -1.81
C GLY A 100 -11.88 -0.05 -1.39
N ALA A 101 -11.36 0.38 -0.24
CA ALA A 101 -11.51 1.75 0.24
C ALA A 101 -10.82 2.75 -0.71
N VAL A 102 -9.60 2.41 -1.16
CA VAL A 102 -8.86 3.25 -2.12
C VAL A 102 -9.63 3.38 -3.44
N GLU A 103 -10.15 2.27 -3.95
CA GLU A 103 -10.92 2.30 -5.21
C GLU A 103 -12.19 3.12 -5.07
N ASN A 104 -12.87 3.06 -3.93
CA ASN A 104 -14.08 3.86 -3.70
C ASN A 104 -13.78 5.35 -3.77
N VAL A 105 -12.68 5.80 -3.18
CA VAL A 105 -12.25 7.19 -3.27
C VAL A 105 -11.93 7.56 -4.71
N ALA A 106 -11.20 6.71 -5.42
CA ALA A 106 -10.82 6.97 -6.80
C ALA A 106 -12.05 7.10 -7.71
N LEU A 107 -13.02 6.21 -7.56
CA LEU A 107 -14.27 6.26 -8.33
C LEU A 107 -15.07 7.51 -8.00
N ALA A 108 -15.14 7.90 -6.73
CA ALA A 108 -15.84 9.12 -6.31
C ALA A 108 -15.20 10.38 -6.89
N GLN A 109 -13.91 10.35 -7.18
CA GLN A 109 -13.18 11.46 -7.79
C GLN A 109 -13.11 11.37 -9.32
N SER A 110 -13.84 10.44 -9.92
CA SER A 110 -13.89 10.25 -11.38
C SER A 110 -12.53 9.89 -11.99
N ILE A 111 -11.68 9.21 -11.23
CA ILE A 111 -10.38 8.72 -11.71
C ILE A 111 -10.64 7.56 -12.67
N ARG A 112 -10.00 7.60 -13.85
CA ARG A 112 -10.23 6.61 -14.92
C ARG A 112 -9.40 5.34 -14.76
N ALA A 113 -8.24 5.46 -14.14
CA ALA A 113 -7.35 4.32 -13.93
C ALA A 113 -6.54 4.56 -12.66
N LEU A 114 -6.32 3.49 -11.91
CA LEU A 114 -5.37 3.51 -10.80
C LEU A 114 -3.99 3.17 -11.33
N ASN A 115 -3.00 3.87 -10.84
CA ASN A 115 -1.59 3.58 -11.10
C ASN A 115 -0.91 3.18 -9.80
N VAL A 116 0.16 2.41 -9.89
CA VAL A 116 0.98 2.06 -8.75
C VAL A 116 2.42 1.88 -9.20
N GLN A 117 3.34 2.31 -8.36
CA GLN A 117 4.75 1.96 -8.49
C GLN A 117 5.01 0.84 -7.49
N SER A 118 4.84 -0.39 -7.96
CA SER A 118 4.88 -1.57 -7.12
C SER A 118 6.30 -1.96 -6.77
N SER A 119 6.51 -2.43 -5.55
CA SER A 119 7.71 -3.21 -5.24
C SER A 119 7.65 -4.55 -5.99
N ILE A 120 8.80 -5.18 -6.15
CA ILE A 120 8.88 -6.56 -6.67
C ILE A 120 8.02 -7.48 -5.78
N THR A 121 8.08 -7.27 -4.48
CA THR A 121 7.38 -8.07 -3.48
C THR A 121 5.87 -8.02 -3.67
N ALA A 122 5.31 -6.85 -3.95
CA ALA A 122 3.87 -6.64 -4.04
C ALA A 122 3.30 -6.88 -5.44
N GLN A 123 4.14 -7.04 -6.46
CA GLN A 123 3.67 -7.19 -7.84
C GLN A 123 2.60 -8.28 -8.01
N PRO A 124 2.74 -9.49 -7.43
CA PRO A 124 1.73 -10.53 -7.58
C PRO A 124 0.36 -10.12 -7.02
N PHE A 125 0.36 -9.37 -5.92
CA PHE A 125 -0.88 -8.87 -5.34
C PHE A 125 -1.60 -7.92 -6.31
N TYR A 126 -0.88 -6.96 -6.87
CA TYR A 126 -1.49 -6.01 -7.81
C TYR A 126 -1.94 -6.69 -9.10
N ALA A 127 -1.16 -7.65 -9.59
CA ALA A 127 -1.55 -8.42 -10.78
C ALA A 127 -2.87 -9.15 -10.55
N LYS A 128 -3.06 -9.78 -9.40
CA LYS A 128 -4.32 -10.45 -9.05
C LYS A 128 -5.47 -9.45 -8.91
N TRP A 129 -5.19 -8.24 -8.47
CA TRP A 129 -6.21 -7.20 -8.33
C TRP A 129 -6.65 -6.63 -9.68
N GLY A 130 -5.92 -6.92 -10.75
CA GLY A 130 -6.26 -6.49 -12.11
C GLY A 130 -5.33 -5.44 -12.70
N PHE A 131 -4.22 -5.15 -12.03
CA PHE A 131 -3.22 -4.23 -12.56
C PHE A 131 -2.37 -4.93 -13.61
N ASN A 132 -2.02 -4.18 -14.66
CA ASN A 132 -1.15 -4.63 -15.75
C ASN A 132 0.17 -3.88 -15.68
N VAL A 133 1.26 -4.57 -16.00
CA VAL A 133 2.60 -3.97 -16.05
C VAL A 133 2.68 -2.96 -17.19
N VAL A 134 3.13 -1.76 -16.89
CA VAL A 134 3.40 -0.71 -17.87
C VAL A 134 4.88 -0.67 -18.21
N ARG A 135 5.75 -0.63 -17.18
CA ARG A 135 7.19 -0.59 -17.37
C ARG A 135 7.90 -0.88 -16.03
N GLU A 136 9.21 -1.10 -16.11
CA GLU A 136 10.07 -1.14 -14.93
C GLU A 136 10.75 0.21 -14.76
N GLU A 137 11.04 0.57 -13.50
CA GLU A 137 11.84 1.75 -13.16
C GLU A 137 12.87 1.37 -12.12
N PHE A 138 14.03 2.01 -12.19
CA PHE A 138 15.14 1.75 -11.28
C PHE A 138 15.54 3.04 -10.57
N TYR A 139 15.73 2.95 -9.26
CA TYR A 139 16.29 4.00 -8.43
C TYR A 139 17.57 3.43 -7.81
N GLY A 140 18.71 3.58 -8.53
CA GLY A 140 19.90 2.83 -8.20
C GLY A 140 19.63 1.33 -8.33
N GLU A 141 19.80 0.58 -7.28
CA GLU A 141 19.54 -0.86 -7.24
C GLU A 141 18.08 -1.22 -6.93
N GLU A 142 17.26 -0.24 -6.63
CA GLU A 142 15.86 -0.47 -6.32
C GLU A 142 15.04 -0.60 -7.62
N ARG A 143 14.63 -1.83 -7.92
CA ARG A 143 13.76 -2.11 -9.06
C ARG A 143 12.31 -1.97 -8.62
N THR A 144 11.54 -1.19 -9.36
CA THR A 144 10.09 -1.06 -9.15
C THR A 144 9.36 -1.34 -10.45
N ILE A 145 8.08 -1.69 -10.31
CA ILE A 145 7.23 -2.06 -11.43
C ILE A 145 6.07 -1.06 -11.48
N VAL A 146 6.02 -0.26 -12.54
CA VAL A 146 4.88 0.64 -12.75
C VAL A 146 3.74 -0.18 -13.34
N MET A 147 2.59 -0.14 -12.68
CA MET A 147 1.42 -0.91 -13.08
C MET A 147 0.19 0.00 -13.14
N SER A 148 -0.79 -0.38 -13.93
CA SER A 148 -2.02 0.40 -14.10
C SER A 148 -3.22 -0.52 -14.20
N LYS A 149 -4.33 -0.07 -13.59
CA LYS A 149 -5.61 -0.77 -13.67
C LYS A 149 -6.68 0.22 -14.13
N PRO A 150 -7.13 0.14 -15.38
CA PRO A 150 -8.24 0.98 -15.82
C PRO A 150 -9.55 0.52 -15.17
N PHE A 151 -10.41 1.47 -14.84
CA PHE A 151 -11.74 1.14 -14.37
C PHE A 151 -12.65 0.81 -15.54
N ARG A 152 -13.60 -0.09 -15.30
CA ARG A 152 -14.57 -0.48 -16.30
C ARG A 152 -15.40 0.74 -16.72
N GLY A 153 -15.53 0.98 -18.03
CA GLY A 153 -16.25 2.12 -18.57
C GLY A 153 -15.44 3.41 -18.63
N ALA A 154 -14.18 3.41 -18.20
CA ALA A 154 -13.34 4.60 -18.18
C ALA A 154 -12.86 5.06 -19.56
N SER A 155 -13.00 4.21 -20.56
CA SER A 155 -12.53 4.49 -21.93
C SER A 155 -13.54 5.24 -22.79
N ASP A 156 -14.67 5.57 -22.27
CA ASP A 156 -15.72 6.25 -23.05
C ASP A 156 -15.47 7.73 -23.25
#